data_5fba875e9a97f90657fe1382a6ce8c4e
#
_entry.id   5fba875e9a97f90657fe1382a6ce8c4e
#
_cell.length_a   1.000
_cell.length_b   1.000
_cell.length_c   1.000
_cell.angle_alpha   90.00
_cell.angle_beta   90.00
_cell.angle_gamma   90.00
#
_symmetry.space_group_name_H-M   'P 1'
#
loop_
_entity.id
_entity.type
_entity.pdbx_description
1 polymer ?
#
loop_
_entity_poly.entity_id
_entity_poly.type
_entity_poly.pdbx_seq_one_letter_code
_entity_poly.pdbx_strand_id
1 'polypeptide(L)'
;FYVSLANPHRSREFARGMGIMTKTDKVDAYMLACYAFLKNPHRWEPPAPEIRYLGALLRRRDVLLGDALREENRLEKYLSTDTPADIISSCMHMAQLLRDEVSNIERQIKAHIKASPALRRDYTLLTSIKSVGPQLGMHMLVVLRSHDFSSAEQAAAFLGVVPIEKRSGTSVRSRPRMSKIGPPQLRAKLYMSALCGKIYNKRMRNIYDEMCLRGKPKMVAIGALMRKLVHWCYGVLKTGIVFNDEGLKQVLST
;
A
#
# COMPACT_ATOMS: atom_id res chain seq x y z
N PHE A 1 20.18 -17.09 -14.55
CA PHE A 1 19.19 -17.93 -13.85
C PHE A 1 17.79 -17.35 -14.01
N TYR A 2 16.79 -18.23 -14.12
CA TYR A 2 15.38 -17.84 -14.10
C TYR A 2 14.94 -17.72 -12.63
N VAL A 3 14.60 -16.52 -12.19
CA VAL A 3 14.16 -16.24 -10.82
C VAL A 3 12.71 -15.81 -10.85
N SER A 4 11.89 -16.32 -9.92
CA SER A 4 10.50 -15.91 -9.72
C SER A 4 10.23 -15.58 -8.27
N LEU A 5 9.35 -14.63 -8.01
CA LEU A 5 8.89 -14.30 -6.66
C LEU A 5 7.56 -15.00 -6.37
N ALA A 6 7.58 -15.96 -5.44
CA ALA A 6 6.38 -16.58 -4.94
C ALA A 6 5.83 -15.82 -3.74
N ASN A 7 4.52 -15.60 -3.71
CA ASN A 7 3.87 -15.04 -2.53
C ASN A 7 3.90 -16.07 -1.38
N PRO A 8 4.46 -15.73 -0.20
CA PRO A 8 4.61 -16.68 0.92
C PRO A 8 3.29 -17.30 1.40
N HIS A 9 2.21 -16.56 1.33
CA HIS A 9 0.89 -17.09 1.69
C HIS A 9 0.44 -18.15 0.69
N ARG A 10 0.59 -17.88 -0.63
CA ARG A 10 0.20 -18.82 -1.68
C ARG A 10 1.04 -20.09 -1.67
N SER A 11 2.35 -19.97 -1.44
CA SER A 11 3.23 -21.14 -1.34
C SER A 11 2.90 -21.99 -0.11
N ARG A 12 2.53 -21.37 1.01
CA ARG A 12 2.07 -22.10 2.21
C ARG A 12 0.74 -22.82 1.98
N GLU A 13 -0.24 -22.16 1.34
CA GLU A 13 -1.51 -22.82 1.02
C GLU A 13 -1.31 -23.96 0.00
N PHE A 14 -0.38 -23.80 -0.93
CA PHE A 14 -0.01 -24.87 -1.86
C PHE A 14 0.61 -26.06 -1.10
N ALA A 15 1.52 -25.84 -0.14
CA ALA A 15 2.09 -26.90 0.69
C ALA A 15 0.99 -27.64 1.46
N ARG A 16 0.04 -26.93 2.05
CA ARG A 16 -1.12 -27.53 2.74
C ARG A 16 -1.97 -28.37 1.79
N GLY A 17 -2.21 -27.88 0.56
CA GLY A 17 -2.94 -28.62 -0.46
C GLY A 17 -2.24 -29.90 -0.91
N MET A 18 -0.90 -29.97 -0.78
CA MET A 18 -0.10 -31.18 -1.00
C MET A 18 -0.03 -32.10 0.24
N GLY A 19 -0.69 -31.76 1.35
CA GLY A 19 -0.62 -32.53 2.60
C GLY A 19 0.71 -32.36 3.36
N ILE A 20 1.53 -31.38 2.99
CA ILE A 20 2.81 -31.10 3.65
C ILE A 20 2.54 -30.23 4.90
N MET A 21 2.67 -30.85 6.07
CA MET A 21 2.46 -30.21 7.38
C MET A 21 3.78 -29.86 8.09
N THR A 22 4.84 -30.58 7.78
CA THR A 22 6.17 -30.39 8.39
C THR A 22 6.91 -29.27 7.70
N LYS A 23 7.59 -28.43 8.48
CA LYS A 23 8.43 -27.34 7.97
C LYS A 23 9.89 -27.62 8.32
N THR A 24 10.66 -27.98 7.29
CA THR A 24 12.12 -28.05 7.28
C THR A 24 12.63 -27.47 5.98
N ASP A 25 13.85 -27.00 5.93
CA ASP A 25 14.43 -26.43 4.70
C ASP A 25 14.40 -27.41 3.52
N LYS A 26 14.60 -28.70 3.77
CA LYS A 26 14.53 -29.76 2.74
C LYS A 26 13.11 -29.90 2.19
N VAL A 27 12.10 -29.89 3.05
CA VAL A 27 10.69 -29.98 2.67
C VAL A 27 10.25 -28.71 1.96
N ASP A 28 10.67 -27.53 2.43
CA ASP A 28 10.39 -26.25 1.80
C ASP A 28 11.03 -26.17 0.41
N ALA A 29 12.28 -26.65 0.23
CA ALA A 29 12.92 -26.69 -1.09
C ALA A 29 12.17 -27.60 -2.07
N TYR A 30 11.75 -28.79 -1.64
CA TYR A 30 10.95 -29.70 -2.47
C TYR A 30 9.60 -29.07 -2.84
N MET A 31 8.89 -28.48 -1.88
CA MET A 31 7.61 -27.81 -2.11
C MET A 31 7.75 -26.64 -3.08
N LEU A 32 8.81 -25.83 -2.96
CA LEU A 32 9.07 -24.72 -3.88
C LEU A 32 9.39 -25.22 -5.30
N ALA A 33 10.10 -26.32 -5.44
CA ALA A 33 10.34 -26.94 -6.75
C ALA A 33 9.03 -27.42 -7.39
N CYS A 34 8.17 -28.10 -6.63
CA CYS A 34 6.83 -28.50 -7.08
C CYS A 34 5.95 -27.29 -7.44
N TYR A 35 6.01 -26.24 -6.61
CA TYR A 35 5.30 -24.98 -6.88
C TYR A 35 5.76 -24.34 -8.18
N ALA A 36 7.05 -24.23 -8.39
CA ALA A 36 7.64 -23.67 -9.61
C ALA A 36 7.22 -24.46 -10.86
N PHE A 37 7.28 -25.80 -10.78
CA PHE A 37 6.91 -26.68 -11.89
C PHE A 37 5.41 -26.57 -12.24
N LEU A 38 4.53 -26.68 -11.23
CA LEU A 38 3.08 -26.75 -11.46
C LEU A 38 2.44 -25.36 -11.73
N LYS A 39 2.97 -24.30 -11.14
CA LYS A 39 2.39 -22.94 -11.26
C LYS A 39 3.09 -22.10 -12.33
N ASN A 40 4.26 -22.51 -12.79
CA ASN A 40 5.07 -21.79 -13.78
C ASN A 40 5.03 -20.26 -13.54
N PRO A 41 5.49 -19.77 -12.37
CA PRO A 41 5.38 -18.37 -12.01
C PRO A 41 6.21 -17.51 -12.96
N HIS A 42 5.73 -16.31 -13.28
CA HIS A 42 6.42 -15.39 -14.16
C HIS A 42 7.84 -15.07 -13.66
N ARG A 43 8.74 -14.86 -14.62
CA ARG A 43 10.09 -14.37 -14.33
C ARG A 43 9.99 -13.04 -13.59
N TRP A 44 10.73 -12.94 -12.50
CA TRP A 44 10.86 -11.67 -11.79
C TRP A 44 11.91 -10.80 -12.47
N GLU A 45 11.54 -9.58 -12.77
CA GLU A 45 12.44 -8.55 -13.23
C GLU A 45 12.58 -7.47 -12.16
N PRO A 46 13.81 -7.05 -11.81
CA PRO A 46 14.00 -6.03 -10.81
C PRO A 46 13.38 -4.71 -11.30
N PRO A 47 12.65 -3.99 -10.44
CA PRO A 47 12.17 -2.65 -10.78
C PRO A 47 13.33 -1.72 -11.18
N ALA A 48 13.03 -0.69 -11.97
CA ALA A 48 14.01 0.32 -12.36
C ALA A 48 14.80 0.85 -11.14
N PRO A 49 16.09 1.15 -11.30
CA PRO A 49 16.95 1.58 -10.19
C PRO A 49 16.37 2.77 -9.41
N GLU A 50 15.74 3.73 -10.11
CA GLU A 50 15.12 4.91 -9.54
C GLU A 50 13.94 4.55 -8.62
N ILE A 51 13.14 3.55 -9.03
CA ILE A 51 12.01 3.05 -8.23
C ILE A 51 12.51 2.32 -7.00
N ARG A 52 13.57 1.49 -7.15
CA ARG A 52 14.17 0.77 -6.02
C ARG A 52 14.73 1.73 -4.98
N TYR A 53 15.43 2.78 -5.44
CA TYR A 53 16.01 3.78 -4.57
C TYR A 53 14.91 4.59 -3.85
N LEU A 54 13.90 5.06 -4.58
CA LEU A 54 12.74 5.73 -3.98
C LEU A 54 12.05 4.84 -2.93
N GLY A 55 11.86 3.56 -3.24
CA GLY A 55 11.29 2.60 -2.31
C GLY A 55 12.14 2.38 -1.06
N ALA A 56 13.48 2.40 -1.19
CA ALA A 56 14.40 2.32 -0.05
C ALA A 56 14.29 3.55 0.85
N LEU A 57 14.29 4.75 0.27
CA LEU A 57 14.11 6.01 1.02
C LEU A 57 12.77 6.05 1.77
N LEU A 58 11.67 5.65 1.11
CA LEU A 58 10.35 5.62 1.76
C LEU A 58 10.29 4.63 2.92
N ARG A 59 10.87 3.44 2.78
CA ARG A 59 10.96 2.47 3.89
C ARG A 59 11.79 3.01 5.04
N ARG A 60 12.95 3.62 4.75
CA ARG A 60 13.80 4.22 5.80
C ARG A 60 13.06 5.33 6.53
N ARG A 61 12.40 6.21 5.80
CA ARG A 61 11.56 7.27 6.37
C ARG A 61 10.46 6.72 7.28
N ASP A 62 9.72 5.71 6.84
CA ASP A 62 8.60 5.14 7.62
C ASP A 62 9.12 4.46 8.91
N VAL A 63 10.31 3.85 8.89
CA VAL A 63 10.97 3.31 10.08
C VAL A 63 11.35 4.44 11.05
N LEU A 64 12.03 5.48 10.57
CA LEU A 64 12.45 6.61 11.40
C LEU A 64 11.26 7.34 12.04
N LEU A 65 10.15 7.50 11.31
CA LEU A 65 8.91 8.06 11.87
C LEU A 65 8.34 7.18 12.99
N GLY A 66 8.39 5.86 12.81
CA GLY A 66 7.97 4.93 13.88
C GLY A 66 8.88 5.00 15.10
N ASP A 67 10.19 5.16 14.91
CA ASP A 67 11.16 5.31 16.00
C ASP A 67 10.95 6.65 16.73
N ALA A 68 10.78 7.75 15.99
CA ALA A 68 10.48 9.06 16.57
C ALA A 68 9.20 9.03 17.42
N LEU A 69 8.13 8.43 16.92
CA LEU A 69 6.88 8.28 17.67
C LEU A 69 7.07 7.45 18.96
N ARG A 70 7.92 6.41 18.91
CA ARG A 70 8.22 5.62 20.11
C ARG A 70 8.97 6.43 21.16
N GLU A 71 9.94 7.27 20.76
CA GLU A 71 10.64 8.15 21.67
C GLU A 71 9.72 9.25 22.25
N GLU A 72 8.84 9.81 21.43
CA GLU A 72 7.84 10.79 21.87
C GLU A 72 6.88 10.19 22.91
N ASN A 73 6.39 8.98 22.69
CA ASN A 73 5.53 8.28 23.66
C ASN A 73 6.29 7.94 24.97
N ARG A 74 7.60 7.64 24.89
CA ARG A 74 8.45 7.45 26.09
C ARG A 74 8.61 8.75 26.83
N LEU A 75 8.89 9.85 26.12
CA LEU A 75 9.06 11.16 26.68
C LEU A 75 7.78 11.62 27.43
N GLU A 76 6.59 11.45 26.82
CA GLU A 76 5.31 11.75 27.46
C GLU A 76 5.15 11.00 28.79
N LYS A 77 5.50 9.70 28.78
CA LYS A 77 5.48 8.88 30.01
C LYS A 77 6.49 9.38 31.05
N TYR A 78 7.72 9.70 30.66
CA TYR A 78 8.77 10.16 31.58
C TYR A 78 8.44 11.51 32.21
N LEU A 79 7.80 12.41 31.46
CA LEU A 79 7.34 13.70 31.97
C LEU A 79 6.18 13.57 32.98
N SER A 80 5.44 12.46 32.96
CA SER A 80 4.34 12.18 33.90
C SER A 80 4.76 11.33 35.10
N THR A 81 6.03 10.95 35.20
CA THR A 81 6.57 10.12 36.29
C THR A 81 7.78 10.80 36.93
N ASP A 82 8.21 10.34 38.11
CA ASP A 82 9.41 10.83 38.78
C ASP A 82 10.68 10.25 38.11
N THR A 83 10.90 10.66 36.86
CA THR A 83 12.05 10.24 36.06
C THR A 83 13.19 11.26 36.16
N PRO A 84 14.45 10.82 36.38
CA PRO A 84 15.58 11.73 36.42
C PRO A 84 15.73 12.61 35.18
N ALA A 85 16.13 13.88 35.36
CA ALA A 85 16.19 14.89 34.32
C ALA A 85 17.17 14.54 33.17
N ASP A 86 18.25 13.86 33.46
CA ASP A 86 19.24 13.37 32.48
C ASP A 86 18.64 12.32 31.53
N ILE A 87 17.76 11.44 32.02
CA ILE A 87 17.03 10.47 31.18
C ILE A 87 16.01 11.18 30.28
N ILE A 88 15.27 12.15 30.84
CA ILE A 88 14.34 12.98 30.04
C ILE A 88 15.09 13.72 28.93
N SER A 89 16.22 14.34 29.26
CA SER A 89 17.06 15.06 28.31
C SER A 89 17.60 14.15 27.21
N SER A 90 18.05 12.95 27.56
CA SER A 90 18.50 11.94 26.58
C SER A 90 17.39 11.54 25.61
N CYS A 91 16.18 11.31 26.13
CA CYS A 91 15.02 10.96 25.31
C CYS A 91 14.61 12.11 24.35
N MET A 92 14.61 13.37 24.85
CA MET A 92 14.35 14.55 24.02
C MET A 92 15.37 14.68 22.90
N HIS A 93 16.65 14.52 23.21
CA HIS A 93 17.72 14.57 22.22
C HIS A 93 17.55 13.52 21.14
N MET A 94 17.26 12.26 21.52
CA MET A 94 17.02 11.18 20.55
C MET A 94 15.79 11.45 19.67
N ALA A 95 14.69 11.91 20.26
CA ALA A 95 13.51 12.29 19.49
C ALA A 95 13.80 13.37 18.45
N GLN A 96 14.59 14.38 18.82
CA GLN A 96 15.01 15.45 17.90
C GLN A 96 15.91 14.95 16.77
N LEU A 97 16.91 14.13 17.08
CA LEU A 97 17.78 13.51 16.07
C LEU A 97 17.01 12.71 15.04
N LEU A 98 16.01 11.92 15.48
CA LEU A 98 15.17 11.15 14.60
C LEU A 98 14.30 12.04 13.68
N ARG A 99 13.76 13.15 14.18
CA ARG A 99 13.01 14.12 13.37
C ARG A 99 13.90 14.80 12.32
N ASP A 100 15.11 15.16 12.69
CA ASP A 100 16.07 15.80 11.78
C ASP A 100 16.45 14.84 10.66
N GLU A 101 16.65 13.56 10.98
CA GLU A 101 16.94 12.56 9.96
C GLU A 101 15.71 12.25 9.07
N VAL A 102 14.50 12.23 9.60
CA VAL A 102 13.28 12.18 8.78
C VAL A 102 13.24 13.33 7.79
N SER A 103 13.54 14.55 8.23
CA SER A 103 13.55 15.75 7.38
C SER A 103 14.64 15.65 6.30
N ASN A 104 15.80 15.08 6.63
CA ASN A 104 16.89 14.81 5.69
C ASN A 104 16.45 13.82 4.59
N ILE A 105 15.87 12.68 4.98
CA ILE A 105 15.34 11.68 4.04
C ILE A 105 14.24 12.29 3.16
N GLU A 106 13.34 13.11 3.69
CA GLU A 106 12.31 13.78 2.91
C GLU A 106 12.87 14.75 1.86
N ARG A 107 13.96 15.45 2.18
CA ARG A 107 14.70 16.26 1.19
C ARG A 107 15.29 15.41 0.08
N GLN A 108 15.89 14.26 0.42
CA GLN A 108 16.46 13.32 -0.55
C GLN A 108 15.35 12.75 -1.46
N ILE A 109 14.19 12.37 -0.92
CA ILE A 109 13.04 11.90 -1.69
C ILE A 109 12.59 12.97 -2.71
N LYS A 110 12.41 14.21 -2.26
CA LYS A 110 12.01 15.33 -3.14
C LYS A 110 13.04 15.58 -4.24
N ALA A 111 14.33 15.60 -3.88
CA ALA A 111 15.42 15.78 -4.84
C ALA A 111 15.46 14.65 -5.87
N HIS A 112 15.30 13.39 -5.43
CA HIS A 112 15.31 12.23 -6.31
C HIS A 112 14.13 12.22 -7.30
N ILE A 113 12.92 12.55 -6.84
CA ILE A 113 11.75 12.69 -7.73
C ILE A 113 11.95 13.83 -8.73
N LYS A 114 12.53 14.96 -8.28
CA LYS A 114 12.80 16.11 -9.16
C LYS A 114 13.85 15.80 -10.23
N ALA A 115 14.86 15.02 -9.89
CA ALA A 115 15.96 14.67 -10.80
C ALA A 115 15.53 13.70 -11.91
N SER A 116 14.54 12.83 -11.67
CA SER A 116 14.06 11.86 -12.67
C SER A 116 12.80 12.38 -13.38
N PRO A 117 12.85 12.67 -14.71
CA PRO A 117 11.65 13.09 -15.46
C PRO A 117 10.51 12.07 -15.41
N ALA A 118 10.84 10.76 -15.44
CA ALA A 118 9.85 9.69 -15.38
C ALA A 118 9.14 9.65 -14.02
N LEU A 119 9.89 9.71 -12.91
CA LEU A 119 9.32 9.75 -11.57
C LEU A 119 8.46 11.00 -11.36
N ARG A 120 8.93 12.15 -11.83
CA ARG A 120 8.20 13.41 -11.71
C ARG A 120 6.87 13.36 -12.47
N ARG A 121 6.88 12.84 -13.72
CA ARG A 121 5.65 12.65 -14.50
C ARG A 121 4.66 11.75 -13.77
N ASP A 122 5.10 10.57 -13.36
CA ASP A 122 4.24 9.59 -12.69
C ASP A 122 3.70 10.12 -11.36
N TYR A 123 4.54 10.81 -10.59
CA TYR A 123 4.13 11.47 -9.35
C TYR A 123 3.07 12.55 -9.59
N THR A 124 3.24 13.38 -10.63
CA THR A 124 2.26 14.41 -11.01
C THR A 124 0.93 13.77 -11.42
N LEU A 125 0.96 12.68 -12.18
CA LEU A 125 -0.25 11.95 -12.55
C LEU A 125 -0.99 11.42 -11.32
N LEU A 126 -0.29 10.83 -10.36
CA LEU A 126 -0.91 10.30 -9.15
C LEU A 126 -1.49 11.40 -8.25
N THR A 127 -0.75 12.49 -8.08
CA THR A 127 -1.18 13.62 -7.24
C THR A 127 -2.24 14.50 -7.90
N SER A 128 -2.55 14.29 -9.18
CA SER A 128 -3.70 14.92 -9.85
C SER A 128 -5.04 14.43 -9.31
N ILE A 129 -5.08 13.25 -8.66
CA ILE A 129 -6.27 12.73 -8.00
C ILE A 129 -6.45 13.48 -6.67
N LYS A 130 -7.49 14.31 -6.55
CA LYS A 130 -7.72 15.25 -5.42
C LYS A 130 -7.56 14.67 -4.01
N SER A 131 -7.71 13.38 -3.83
CA SER A 131 -7.56 12.72 -2.53
C SER A 131 -6.24 11.98 -2.37
N VAL A 132 -5.38 11.98 -3.38
CA VAL A 132 -4.05 11.38 -3.33
C VAL A 132 -3.05 12.47 -2.96
N GLY A 133 -2.76 12.60 -1.68
CA GLY A 133 -1.72 13.50 -1.18
C GLY A 133 -0.31 12.99 -1.47
N PRO A 134 0.73 13.83 -1.20
CA PRO A 134 2.12 13.51 -1.51
C PRO A 134 2.58 12.14 -1.00
N GLN A 135 2.25 11.81 0.23
CA GLN A 135 2.67 10.55 0.85
C GLN A 135 2.07 9.32 0.16
N LEU A 136 0.75 9.33 -0.07
CA LEU A 136 0.11 8.23 -0.77
C LEU A 136 0.60 8.13 -2.21
N GLY A 137 0.78 9.28 -2.90
CA GLY A 137 1.28 9.33 -4.27
C GLY A 137 2.64 8.65 -4.43
N MET A 138 3.61 8.97 -3.57
CA MET A 138 4.94 8.34 -3.59
C MET A 138 4.88 6.82 -3.35
N HIS A 139 4.12 6.38 -2.35
CA HIS A 139 3.97 4.95 -2.07
C HIS A 139 3.27 4.19 -3.20
N MET A 140 2.20 4.78 -3.79
CA MET A 140 1.50 4.19 -4.92
C MET A 140 2.39 4.12 -6.16
N LEU A 141 3.23 5.14 -6.39
CA LEU A 141 4.21 5.14 -7.48
C LEU A 141 5.16 3.95 -7.34
N VAL A 142 5.77 3.78 -6.15
CA VAL A 142 6.69 2.65 -5.91
C VAL A 142 5.98 1.31 -6.11
N VAL A 143 4.78 1.13 -5.54
CA VAL A 143 4.07 -0.15 -5.65
C VAL A 143 3.68 -0.46 -7.09
N LEU A 144 3.10 0.52 -7.80
CA LEU A 144 2.59 0.31 -9.16
C LEU A 144 3.69 0.18 -10.21
N ARG A 145 4.92 0.68 -9.92
CA ARG A 145 6.08 0.54 -10.80
C ARG A 145 7.04 -0.58 -10.38
N SER A 146 6.86 -1.16 -9.18
CA SER A 146 7.65 -2.31 -8.72
C SER A 146 7.04 -3.66 -9.06
N HIS A 147 5.79 -3.68 -9.52
CA HIS A 147 5.07 -4.91 -9.85
C HIS A 147 4.38 -4.75 -11.20
N ASP A 148 4.48 -5.79 -12.01
CA ASP A 148 3.76 -5.85 -13.29
C ASP A 148 2.32 -6.32 -13.05
N PHE A 149 1.44 -5.36 -12.75
CA PHE A 149 0.01 -5.63 -12.60
C PHE A 149 -0.68 -5.63 -13.96
N SER A 150 -1.32 -6.73 -14.30
CA SER A 150 -2.13 -6.82 -15.53
C SER A 150 -3.41 -5.98 -15.45
N SER A 151 -3.93 -5.73 -14.25
CA SER A 151 -5.17 -4.97 -14.06
C SER A 151 -5.21 -4.20 -12.74
N ALA A 152 -6.11 -3.22 -12.64
CA ALA A 152 -6.38 -2.47 -11.42
C ALA A 152 -6.91 -3.36 -10.29
N GLU A 153 -7.66 -4.42 -10.63
CA GLU A 153 -8.17 -5.42 -9.71
C GLU A 153 -7.02 -6.19 -9.04
N GLN A 154 -6.01 -6.55 -9.81
CA GLN A 154 -4.82 -7.24 -9.31
C GLN A 154 -4.04 -6.34 -8.33
N ALA A 155 -3.86 -5.07 -8.66
CA ALA A 155 -3.24 -4.09 -7.77
C ALA A 155 -4.06 -3.91 -6.47
N ALA A 156 -5.39 -3.83 -6.57
CA ALA A 156 -6.27 -3.74 -5.41
C ALA A 156 -6.23 -5.01 -4.53
N ALA A 157 -6.12 -6.19 -5.14
CA ALA A 157 -5.97 -7.46 -4.43
C ALA A 157 -4.62 -7.52 -3.70
N PHE A 158 -3.53 -7.10 -4.36
CA PHE A 158 -2.20 -7.01 -3.75
C PHE A 158 -2.18 -6.10 -2.52
N LEU A 159 -2.88 -4.97 -2.59
CA LEU A 159 -3.01 -4.01 -1.49
C LEU A 159 -4.01 -4.44 -0.41
N GLY A 160 -4.74 -5.53 -0.65
CA GLY A 160 -5.69 -6.09 0.30
C GLY A 160 -6.95 -5.24 0.52
N VAL A 161 -7.37 -4.49 -0.49
CA VAL A 161 -8.57 -3.63 -0.44
C VAL A 161 -9.75 -4.20 -1.24
N VAL A 162 -9.73 -5.50 -1.50
CA VAL A 162 -10.83 -6.23 -2.14
C VAL A 162 -11.67 -6.98 -1.11
N PRO A 163 -13.00 -7.12 -1.32
CA PRO A 163 -13.84 -7.96 -0.48
C PRO A 163 -13.53 -9.44 -0.73
N ILE A 164 -13.48 -10.23 0.33
CA ILE A 164 -13.45 -11.70 0.28
C ILE A 164 -14.75 -12.22 0.87
N GLU A 165 -15.43 -13.08 0.14
CA GLU A 165 -16.58 -13.84 0.60
C GLU A 165 -16.12 -15.26 0.95
N LYS A 166 -16.60 -15.75 2.09
CA LYS A 166 -16.50 -17.17 2.46
C LYS A 166 -17.89 -17.74 2.49
N ARG A 167 -18.22 -18.52 1.46
CA ARG A 167 -19.47 -19.25 1.38
C ARG A 167 -19.17 -20.73 1.17
N SER A 168 -19.74 -21.60 1.98
CA SER A 168 -19.64 -23.04 1.82
C SER A 168 -21.00 -23.65 2.11
N GLY A 169 -21.61 -24.25 1.10
CA GLY A 169 -22.93 -24.85 1.20
C GLY A 169 -24.01 -23.89 1.72
N THR A 170 -24.97 -24.45 2.45
CA THR A 170 -26.10 -23.72 3.06
C THR A 170 -25.77 -23.15 4.44
N SER A 171 -24.77 -23.70 5.14
CA SER A 171 -24.45 -23.41 6.55
C SER A 171 -23.46 -22.26 6.77
N VAL A 172 -22.57 -22.00 5.83
CA VAL A 172 -21.54 -20.93 5.98
C VAL A 172 -21.87 -19.76 5.07
N ARG A 173 -22.50 -18.72 5.64
CA ARG A 173 -22.78 -17.44 4.99
C ARG A 173 -22.13 -16.30 5.77
N SER A 174 -20.82 -16.08 5.60
CA SER A 174 -20.17 -14.93 6.21
C SER A 174 -20.39 -13.66 5.38
N ARG A 175 -20.57 -12.50 6.06
CA ARG A 175 -20.59 -11.20 5.37
C ARG A 175 -19.22 -10.96 4.72
N PRO A 176 -19.19 -10.41 3.49
CA PRO A 176 -17.94 -10.06 2.83
C PRO A 176 -17.09 -9.14 3.72
N ARG A 177 -15.81 -9.46 3.85
CA ARG A 177 -14.85 -8.66 4.61
C ARG A 177 -13.68 -8.27 3.72
N MET A 178 -13.07 -7.12 4.01
CA MET A 178 -11.84 -6.71 3.33
C MET A 178 -10.74 -7.75 3.55
N SER A 179 -10.01 -8.12 2.48
CA SER A 179 -9.02 -9.21 2.50
C SER A 179 -7.90 -8.97 3.49
N LYS A 180 -7.45 -7.72 3.63
CA LYS A 180 -6.32 -7.29 4.48
C LYS A 180 -4.99 -8.01 4.16
N ILE A 181 -4.93 -8.78 3.07
CA ILE A 181 -3.71 -9.41 2.57
C ILE A 181 -2.90 -8.31 1.87
N GLY A 182 -1.67 -8.04 2.34
CA GLY A 182 -0.84 -6.97 1.79
C GLY A 182 -0.40 -5.95 2.84
N PRO A 183 0.34 -4.89 2.45
CA PRO A 183 1.01 -3.99 3.39
C PRO A 183 0.02 -3.16 4.23
N PRO A 184 -0.03 -3.33 5.57
CA PRO A 184 -1.01 -2.65 6.41
C PRO A 184 -0.81 -1.13 6.46
N GLN A 185 0.43 -0.65 6.42
CA GLN A 185 0.76 0.77 6.44
C GLN A 185 0.19 1.50 5.21
N LEU A 186 0.25 0.88 4.04
CA LEU A 186 -0.29 1.47 2.82
C LEU A 186 -1.83 1.46 2.82
N ARG A 187 -2.46 0.41 3.39
CA ARG A 187 -3.92 0.43 3.61
C ARG A 187 -4.36 1.55 4.55
N ALA A 188 -3.59 1.84 5.60
CA ALA A 188 -3.88 2.98 6.49
C ALA A 188 -3.80 4.31 5.74
N LYS A 189 -2.79 4.50 4.87
CA LYS A 189 -2.68 5.70 4.02
C LYS A 189 -3.87 5.79 3.03
N LEU A 190 -4.27 4.68 2.42
CA LEU A 190 -5.45 4.60 1.54
C LEU A 190 -6.75 4.92 2.30
N TYR A 191 -6.88 4.44 3.54
CA TYR A 191 -8.03 4.73 4.39
C TYR A 191 -8.16 6.23 4.68
N MET A 192 -7.07 6.87 5.10
CA MET A 192 -7.06 8.31 5.36
C MET A 192 -7.37 9.12 4.10
N SER A 193 -6.80 8.73 2.97
CA SER A 193 -7.10 9.37 1.67
C SER A 193 -8.55 9.16 1.24
N ALA A 194 -9.16 8.01 1.53
CA ALA A 194 -10.57 7.76 1.26
C ALA A 194 -11.48 8.63 2.14
N LEU A 195 -11.13 8.84 3.41
CA LEU A 195 -11.84 9.74 4.31
C LEU A 195 -11.77 11.19 3.83
N CYS A 196 -10.58 11.68 3.48
CA CYS A 196 -10.40 13.01 2.91
C CYS A 196 -11.15 13.14 1.57
N GLY A 197 -11.07 12.12 0.71
CA GLY A 197 -11.74 12.11 -0.58
C GLY A 197 -13.27 12.18 -0.46
N LYS A 198 -13.86 11.52 0.50
CA LYS A 198 -15.30 11.65 0.80
C LYS A 198 -15.70 13.11 1.08
N ILE A 199 -14.80 13.90 1.66
CA ILE A 199 -15.09 15.30 2.02
C ILE A 199 -14.80 16.25 0.84
N TYR A 200 -13.63 16.11 0.21
CA TYR A 200 -13.09 17.10 -0.72
C TYR A 200 -13.19 16.71 -2.19
N ASN A 201 -13.49 15.44 -2.52
CA ASN A 201 -13.66 14.97 -3.89
C ASN A 201 -15.13 14.67 -4.17
N LYS A 202 -15.76 15.47 -5.06
CA LYS A 202 -17.20 15.37 -5.39
C LYS A 202 -17.58 13.96 -5.88
N ARG A 203 -16.75 13.35 -6.72
CA ARG A 203 -17.00 12.01 -7.27
C ARG A 203 -16.95 10.93 -6.18
N MET A 204 -15.99 11.02 -5.26
CA MET A 204 -15.91 10.08 -4.13
C MET A 204 -17.08 10.24 -3.16
N ARG A 205 -17.50 11.48 -2.91
CA ARG A 205 -18.69 11.78 -2.10
C ARG A 205 -19.91 11.13 -2.69
N ASN A 206 -20.16 11.34 -3.99
CA ASN A 206 -21.31 10.75 -4.67
C ASN A 206 -21.33 9.21 -4.56
N ILE A 207 -20.19 8.55 -4.81
CA ILE A 207 -20.06 7.10 -4.66
C ILE A 207 -20.38 6.65 -3.22
N TYR A 208 -19.87 7.37 -2.22
CA TYR A 208 -20.12 7.07 -0.82
C TYR A 208 -21.60 7.20 -0.48
N ASP A 209 -22.23 8.32 -0.86
CA ASP A 209 -23.62 8.63 -0.55
C ASP A 209 -24.57 7.63 -1.24
N GLU A 210 -24.33 7.30 -2.51
CA GLU A 210 -25.06 6.26 -3.22
C GLU A 210 -24.99 4.90 -2.52
N MET A 211 -23.81 4.51 -2.04
CA MET A 211 -23.67 3.25 -1.30
C MET A 211 -24.43 3.26 0.01
N CYS A 212 -24.40 4.38 0.74
CA CYS A 212 -25.13 4.54 2.00
C CYS A 212 -26.65 4.54 1.75
N LEU A 213 -27.13 5.21 0.71
CA LEU A 213 -28.55 5.19 0.30
C LEU A 213 -29.05 3.77 -0.06
N ARG A 214 -28.17 2.94 -0.64
CA ARG A 214 -28.46 1.50 -0.88
C ARG A 214 -28.36 0.63 0.39
N GLY A 215 -28.28 1.22 1.58
CA GLY A 215 -28.22 0.51 2.86
C GLY A 215 -26.86 -0.13 3.19
N LYS A 216 -25.76 0.22 2.50
CA LYS A 216 -24.44 -0.30 2.84
C LYS A 216 -23.88 0.40 4.09
N PRO A 217 -23.27 -0.34 5.03
CA PRO A 217 -22.61 0.27 6.19
C PRO A 217 -21.52 1.28 5.77
N LYS A 218 -21.38 2.37 6.54
CA LYS A 218 -20.41 3.46 6.27
C LYS A 218 -18.98 2.95 6.03
N MET A 219 -18.51 1.98 6.83
CA MET A 219 -17.17 1.39 6.68
C MET A 219 -17.02 0.57 5.40
N VAL A 220 -18.08 -0.06 4.91
CA VAL A 220 -18.07 -0.77 3.63
C VAL A 220 -17.94 0.22 2.48
N ALA A 221 -18.64 1.35 2.55
CA ALA A 221 -18.53 2.42 1.57
C ALA A 221 -17.10 3.02 1.53
N ILE A 222 -16.49 3.27 2.70
CA ILE A 222 -15.07 3.70 2.76
C ILE A 222 -14.14 2.65 2.13
N GLY A 223 -14.35 1.36 2.42
CA GLY A 223 -13.56 0.29 1.79
C GLY A 223 -13.68 0.28 0.25
N ALA A 224 -14.86 0.56 -0.28
CA ALA A 224 -15.07 0.70 -1.72
C ALA A 224 -14.34 1.93 -2.29
N LEU A 225 -14.31 3.06 -1.57
CA LEU A 225 -13.53 4.23 -1.96
C LEU A 225 -12.01 3.94 -1.98
N MET A 226 -11.49 3.20 -1.00
CA MET A 226 -10.08 2.77 -0.98
C MET A 226 -9.74 1.97 -2.25
N ARG A 227 -10.58 0.99 -2.61
CA ARG A 227 -10.41 0.21 -3.84
C ARG A 227 -10.47 1.11 -5.08
N LYS A 228 -11.40 2.04 -5.12
CA LYS A 228 -11.56 2.99 -6.24
C LYS A 228 -10.32 3.87 -6.41
N LEU A 229 -9.72 4.34 -5.30
CA LEU A 229 -8.46 5.09 -5.35
C LEU A 229 -7.32 4.28 -6.01
N VAL A 230 -7.19 3.00 -5.66
CA VAL A 230 -6.19 2.13 -6.30
C VAL A 230 -6.45 2.02 -7.80
N HIS A 231 -7.71 1.83 -8.21
CA HIS A 231 -8.08 1.78 -9.63
C HIS A 231 -7.75 3.07 -10.36
N TRP A 232 -7.99 4.22 -9.75
CA TRP A 232 -7.66 5.52 -10.35
C TRP A 232 -6.15 5.73 -10.45
N CYS A 233 -5.39 5.40 -9.40
CA CYS A 233 -3.93 5.46 -9.43
C CYS A 233 -3.34 4.56 -10.54
N TYR A 234 -3.84 3.34 -10.67
CA TYR A 234 -3.45 2.45 -11.76
C TYR A 234 -3.81 3.02 -13.14
N GLY A 235 -5.03 3.55 -13.28
CA GLY A 235 -5.53 4.11 -14.53
C GLY A 235 -4.70 5.28 -15.04
N VAL A 236 -4.41 6.28 -14.20
CA VAL A 236 -3.61 7.45 -14.61
C VAL A 236 -2.18 7.08 -15.00
N LEU A 237 -1.57 6.10 -14.34
CA LEU A 237 -0.23 5.62 -14.72
C LEU A 237 -0.23 4.78 -16.00
N LYS A 238 -1.32 4.04 -16.27
CA LYS A 238 -1.47 3.23 -17.48
C LYS A 238 -1.75 4.09 -18.71
N THR A 239 -2.62 5.09 -18.58
CA THR A 239 -3.03 5.97 -19.69
C THR A 239 -2.07 7.13 -19.90
N GLY A 240 -1.32 7.54 -18.87
CA GLY A 240 -0.49 8.74 -18.89
C GLY A 240 -1.31 10.05 -18.92
N ILE A 241 -2.60 9.99 -18.60
CA ILE A 241 -3.52 11.13 -18.62
C ILE A 241 -3.81 11.58 -17.19
N VAL A 242 -3.78 12.90 -16.98
CA VAL A 242 -4.13 13.55 -15.71
C VAL A 242 -5.56 13.20 -15.32
N PHE A 243 -5.81 12.96 -14.03
CA PHE A 243 -7.13 12.61 -13.54
C PHE A 243 -8.12 13.75 -13.73
N ASN A 244 -9.24 13.46 -14.39
CA ASN A 244 -10.37 14.39 -14.53
C ASN A 244 -11.57 13.90 -13.70
N ASP A 245 -12.10 14.78 -12.85
CA ASP A 245 -13.28 14.50 -12.01
C ASP A 245 -14.58 14.33 -12.86
N GLU A 246 -14.63 14.90 -14.07
CA GLU A 246 -15.82 14.91 -14.93
C GLU A 246 -16.09 13.60 -15.69
N GLY A 247 -15.16 12.67 -15.64
CA GLY A 247 -15.40 11.28 -16.05
C GLY A 247 -14.76 10.86 -17.36
N LEU A 248 -14.16 9.68 -17.34
CA LEU A 248 -13.69 8.85 -18.47
C LEU A 248 -14.79 8.52 -19.55
N LYS A 249 -15.86 9.26 -19.64
CA LYS A 249 -16.91 9.01 -20.65
C LYS A 249 -16.50 9.39 -22.07
N GLN A 250 -15.38 10.11 -22.26
CA GLN A 250 -14.95 10.58 -23.57
C GLN A 250 -13.88 9.75 -24.30
N VAL A 251 -13.34 8.69 -23.68
CA VAL A 251 -12.23 7.91 -24.31
C VAL A 251 -12.71 6.58 -24.90
N LEU A 252 -13.99 6.23 -24.78
CA LEU A 252 -14.55 5.00 -25.37
C LEU A 252 -15.49 5.26 -26.57
N SER A 253 -15.45 6.44 -27.14
CA SER A 253 -16.27 6.82 -28.31
C SER A 253 -15.42 7.37 -29.48
N THR A 254 -14.21 6.83 -29.66
CA THR A 254 -13.45 6.96 -30.91
C THR A 254 -12.82 5.64 -31.26
#